data_3f2896df33e8c53f340a446b731ffef5
#
_entry.id   3f2896df33e8c53f340a446b731ffef5
#
_cell.length_a   1.000
_cell.length_b   1.000
_cell.length_c   1.000
_cell.angle_alpha   90.00
_cell.angle_beta   90.00
_cell.angle_gamma   90.00
#
_symmetry.space_group_name_H-M   'P 1'
#
loop_
_entity.id
_entity.type
_entity.pdbx_description
1 polymer ?
#
loop_
_entity_poly.entity_id
_entity_poly.type
_entity_poly.pdbx_seq_one_letter_code
_entity_poly.pdbx_strand_id
1 'polypeptide(L)'
;MNIEIVYVDGNRPTDEAISSFKNFLTKRTYKPDGIDINLRSVASSGKAPFDIEEIAEIERNERTAYNVGDEIAIWIYFADGNNEKDTNEKFVLGSAFRNTSMVIYEKTIKDFANRTGAPSRAIIEASTLNHEFGHLFGLVNLGIEMVSEHEYTDGDGKGAHCTTQGCLMNASIEFGSGVVDLVNGTGVPELDQLCIDDLQFAGGK
;
A
#
# COMPACT_ATOMS: atom_id res chain seq x y z
N MET A 1 12.15 -10.51 -8.15
CA MET A 1 11.34 -10.13 -6.94
C MET A 1 10.13 -11.03 -6.91
N ASN A 2 9.88 -11.65 -5.76
CA ASN A 2 8.73 -12.53 -5.53
C ASN A 2 7.73 -11.83 -4.60
N ILE A 3 6.49 -11.69 -5.04
CA ILE A 3 5.42 -11.03 -4.27
C ILE A 3 4.35 -12.08 -3.97
N GLU A 4 4.16 -12.36 -2.70
CA GLU A 4 3.13 -13.25 -2.20
C GLU A 4 1.93 -12.41 -1.73
N ILE A 5 0.82 -12.47 -2.47
CA ILE A 5 -0.46 -11.85 -2.08
C ILE A 5 -1.33 -12.93 -1.45
N VAL A 6 -1.57 -12.79 -0.16
CA VAL A 6 -2.46 -13.64 0.64
C VAL A 6 -3.76 -12.88 0.86
N TYR A 7 -4.89 -13.46 0.52
CA TYR A 7 -6.19 -12.82 0.72
C TYR A 7 -7.18 -13.76 1.41
N VAL A 8 -8.03 -13.20 2.26
CA VAL A 8 -9.12 -13.97 2.87
C VAL A 8 -10.16 -14.29 1.80
N ASP A 9 -10.75 -15.47 1.85
CA ASP A 9 -11.79 -15.90 0.91
C ASP A 9 -12.88 -14.82 0.75
N GLY A 10 -13.19 -14.49 -0.51
CA GLY A 10 -14.08 -13.39 -0.85
C GLY A 10 -13.45 -12.00 -0.91
N ASN A 11 -12.18 -11.84 -0.49
CA ASN A 11 -11.45 -10.56 -0.47
C ASN A 11 -10.25 -10.52 -1.45
N ARG A 12 -10.35 -11.28 -2.54
CA ARG A 12 -9.35 -11.28 -3.61
C ARG A 12 -9.27 -9.88 -4.24
N PRO A 13 -8.07 -9.28 -4.38
CA PRO A 13 -7.89 -8.03 -5.11
C PRO A 13 -8.34 -8.14 -6.57
N THR A 14 -8.68 -7.02 -7.18
CA THR A 14 -9.05 -6.96 -8.61
C THR A 14 -7.82 -7.19 -9.49
N ASP A 15 -8.02 -7.76 -10.66
CA ASP A 15 -6.94 -8.00 -11.64
C ASP A 15 -6.37 -6.67 -12.18
N GLU A 16 -7.21 -5.64 -12.27
CA GLU A 16 -6.81 -4.27 -12.62
C GLU A 16 -5.87 -3.66 -11.59
N ALA A 17 -6.14 -3.83 -10.30
CA ALA A 17 -5.26 -3.33 -9.23
C ALA A 17 -3.92 -4.06 -9.23
N ILE A 18 -3.91 -5.39 -9.39
CA ILE A 18 -2.69 -6.19 -9.50
C ILE A 18 -1.85 -5.75 -10.71
N SER A 19 -2.50 -5.53 -11.86
CA SER A 19 -1.82 -5.09 -13.08
C SER A 19 -1.23 -3.69 -12.93
N SER A 20 -1.98 -2.76 -12.31
CA SER A 20 -1.51 -1.41 -11.99
C SER A 20 -0.30 -1.45 -11.06
N PHE A 21 -0.38 -2.24 -9.99
CA PHE A 21 0.70 -2.43 -9.03
C PHE A 21 1.98 -2.98 -9.69
N LYS A 22 1.86 -4.03 -10.51
CA LYS A 22 3.00 -4.58 -11.25
C LYS A 22 3.63 -3.54 -12.17
N ASN A 23 2.83 -2.73 -12.85
CA ASN A 23 3.31 -1.64 -13.70
C ASN A 23 4.04 -0.57 -12.89
N PHE A 24 3.51 -0.17 -11.74
CA PHE A 24 4.16 0.77 -10.81
C PHE A 24 5.56 0.26 -10.43
N LEU A 25 5.67 -0.98 -9.97
CA LEU A 25 6.95 -1.59 -9.60
C LEU A 25 7.93 -1.64 -10.77
N THR A 26 7.46 -2.01 -11.95
CA THR A 26 8.29 -2.09 -13.17
C THR A 26 8.83 -0.71 -13.57
N LYS A 27 8.03 0.34 -13.41
CA LYS A 27 8.45 1.72 -13.67
C LYS A 27 9.49 2.22 -12.68
N ARG A 28 9.49 1.73 -11.43
CA ARG A 28 10.25 2.31 -10.31
C ARG A 28 11.44 1.48 -9.86
N THR A 29 11.60 0.24 -10.35
CA THR A 29 12.68 -0.65 -9.92
C THR A 29 13.45 -1.26 -11.06
N TYR A 30 14.72 -1.59 -10.80
CA TYR A 30 15.56 -2.41 -11.70
C TYR A 30 15.46 -3.87 -11.25
N LYS A 31 14.57 -4.64 -11.88
CA LYS A 31 14.40 -6.08 -11.64
C LYS A 31 14.56 -6.84 -12.95
N PRO A 32 15.82 -7.10 -13.39
CA PRO A 32 16.09 -7.74 -14.68
C PRO A 32 15.50 -9.14 -14.78
N ASP A 33 15.43 -9.87 -13.67
CA ASP A 33 14.84 -11.22 -13.60
C ASP A 33 13.30 -11.21 -13.46
N GLY A 34 12.71 -10.02 -13.48
CA GLY A 34 11.26 -9.84 -13.43
C GLY A 34 10.67 -9.73 -12.03
N ILE A 35 9.35 -9.59 -12.02
CA ILE A 35 8.51 -9.48 -10.82
C ILE A 35 7.41 -10.52 -10.94
N ASP A 36 7.43 -11.52 -10.07
CA ASP A 36 6.42 -12.56 -9.98
C ASP A 36 5.43 -12.24 -8.86
N ILE A 37 4.14 -12.32 -9.17
CA ILE A 37 3.06 -12.08 -8.21
C ILE A 37 2.25 -13.36 -8.10
N ASN A 38 2.24 -13.96 -6.91
CA ASN A 38 1.55 -15.19 -6.59
C ASN A 38 0.39 -14.89 -5.63
N LEU A 39 -0.81 -15.31 -6.01
CA LEU A 39 -2.01 -15.12 -5.22
C LEU A 39 -2.47 -16.44 -4.60
N ARG A 40 -2.83 -16.42 -3.32
CA ARG A 40 -3.53 -17.53 -2.69
C ARG A 40 -4.56 -17.07 -1.67
N SER A 41 -5.64 -17.84 -1.51
CA SER A 41 -6.64 -17.58 -0.50
C SER A 41 -6.33 -18.29 0.82
N VAL A 42 -6.82 -17.71 1.90
CA VAL A 42 -6.80 -18.29 3.24
C VAL A 42 -8.17 -18.11 3.90
N ALA A 43 -8.44 -18.93 4.91
CA ALA A 43 -9.63 -18.74 5.74
C ALA A 43 -9.52 -17.47 6.60
N SER A 44 -10.66 -16.90 7.00
CA SER A 44 -10.69 -15.80 7.97
C SER A 44 -10.06 -16.23 9.29
N SER A 45 -9.25 -15.32 9.87
CA SER A 45 -8.72 -15.50 11.22
C SER A 45 -9.78 -15.27 12.32
N GLY A 46 -10.88 -14.58 11.97
CA GLY A 46 -11.93 -14.19 12.92
C GLY A 46 -11.52 -13.12 13.94
N LYS A 47 -10.36 -12.47 13.76
CA LYS A 47 -9.79 -11.52 14.73
C LYS A 47 -10.21 -10.06 14.49
N ALA A 48 -10.87 -9.74 13.37
CA ALA A 48 -11.27 -8.36 13.06
C ALA A 48 -12.08 -7.69 14.19
N PRO A 49 -11.89 -6.38 14.49
CA PRO A 49 -10.97 -5.45 13.82
C PRO A 49 -9.51 -5.75 14.21
N PHE A 50 -8.58 -5.42 13.29
CA PHE A 50 -7.18 -5.79 13.43
C PHE A 50 -6.31 -4.68 13.98
N ASP A 51 -5.43 -5.01 14.93
CA ASP A 51 -4.22 -4.25 15.19
C ASP A 51 -3.05 -4.79 14.35
N ILE A 52 -1.92 -4.09 14.37
CA ILE A 52 -0.76 -4.46 13.55
C ILE A 52 -0.04 -5.73 14.05
N GLU A 53 -0.13 -6.04 15.34
CA GLU A 53 0.49 -7.24 15.93
C GLU A 53 -0.28 -8.49 15.53
N GLU A 54 -1.61 -8.41 15.43
CA GLU A 54 -2.44 -9.51 14.91
C GLU A 54 -2.16 -9.78 13.43
N ILE A 55 -1.97 -8.73 12.63
CA ILE A 55 -1.54 -8.87 11.23
C ILE A 55 -0.14 -9.52 11.17
N ALA A 56 0.79 -9.09 12.03
CA ALA A 56 2.11 -9.68 12.09
C ALA A 56 2.10 -11.15 12.57
N GLU A 57 1.12 -11.54 13.39
CA GLU A 57 0.92 -12.95 13.75
C GLU A 57 0.38 -13.77 12.57
N ILE A 58 -0.58 -13.22 11.80
CA ILE A 58 -1.08 -13.84 10.58
C ILE A 58 0.07 -14.02 9.58
N GLU A 59 0.93 -12.99 9.39
CA GLU A 59 2.11 -13.10 8.55
C GLU A 59 3.00 -14.27 8.97
N ARG A 60 3.33 -14.41 10.26
CA ARG A 60 4.18 -15.50 10.76
C ARG A 60 3.61 -16.89 10.45
N ASN A 61 2.29 -17.01 10.45
CA ASN A 61 1.61 -18.27 10.22
C ASN A 61 1.41 -18.58 8.74
N GLU A 62 1.23 -17.54 7.92
CA GLU A 62 0.81 -17.68 6.53
C GLU A 62 1.92 -17.42 5.51
N ARG A 63 2.94 -16.63 5.83
CA ARG A 63 3.99 -16.28 4.88
C ARG A 63 4.83 -17.49 4.50
N THR A 64 5.01 -17.71 3.20
CA THR A 64 5.80 -18.83 2.66
C THR A 64 7.08 -18.41 1.95
N ALA A 65 7.15 -17.15 1.46
CA ALA A 65 8.30 -16.63 0.74
C ALA A 65 9.09 -15.62 1.59
N TYR A 66 10.41 -15.82 1.65
CA TYR A 66 11.36 -14.97 2.37
C TYR A 66 12.53 -14.58 1.45
N ASN A 67 13.25 -13.52 1.80
CA ASN A 67 14.44 -13.10 1.08
C ASN A 67 15.49 -14.22 1.08
N VAL A 68 16.02 -14.56 -0.11
CA VAL A 68 17.07 -15.58 -0.28
C VAL A 68 18.11 -15.06 -1.27
N GLY A 69 19.35 -14.85 -0.82
CA GLY A 69 20.40 -14.27 -1.66
C GLY A 69 19.99 -12.89 -2.18
N ASP A 70 19.98 -12.72 -3.50
CA ASP A 70 19.60 -11.46 -4.17
C ASP A 70 18.09 -11.37 -4.47
N GLU A 71 17.32 -12.40 -4.14
CA GLU A 71 15.88 -12.39 -4.32
C GLU A 71 15.18 -11.74 -3.14
N ILE A 72 14.41 -10.69 -3.43
CA ILE A 72 13.54 -10.01 -2.46
C ILE A 72 12.16 -10.65 -2.52
N ALA A 73 11.63 -11.05 -1.36
CA ALA A 73 10.28 -11.53 -1.18
C ALA A 73 9.44 -10.52 -0.40
N ILE A 74 8.28 -10.18 -0.94
CA ILE A 74 7.29 -9.25 -0.34
C ILE A 74 6.04 -10.04 0.03
N TRP A 75 5.48 -9.73 1.20
CA TRP A 75 4.23 -10.30 1.67
C TRP A 75 3.15 -9.24 1.77
N ILE A 76 1.98 -9.49 1.16
CA ILE A 76 0.83 -8.59 1.12
C ILE A 76 -0.39 -9.35 1.60
N TYR A 77 -1.10 -8.81 2.61
CA TYR A 77 -2.31 -9.43 3.13
C TYR A 77 -3.55 -8.58 2.85
N PHE A 78 -4.53 -9.17 2.17
CA PHE A 78 -5.85 -8.56 1.97
C PHE A 78 -6.81 -9.08 3.03
N ALA A 79 -7.06 -8.22 4.03
CA ALA A 79 -7.81 -8.55 5.23
C ALA A 79 -9.33 -8.46 5.00
N ASP A 80 -10.08 -9.31 5.71
CA ASP A 80 -11.54 -9.35 5.74
C ASP A 80 -12.17 -8.46 6.85
N GLY A 81 -11.38 -7.63 7.48
CA GLY A 81 -11.80 -6.68 8.50
C GLY A 81 -11.16 -5.32 8.32
N ASN A 82 -11.52 -4.41 9.19
CA ASN A 82 -11.02 -3.06 9.27
C ASN A 82 -9.89 -2.93 10.32
N ASN A 83 -9.18 -1.81 10.28
CA ASN A 83 -8.20 -1.46 11.30
C ASN A 83 -8.91 -1.10 12.63
N GLU A 84 -8.34 -1.46 13.79
CA GLU A 84 -8.90 -1.15 15.11
C GLU A 84 -9.04 0.36 15.37
N LYS A 85 -8.21 1.19 14.72
CA LYS A 85 -8.20 2.65 14.85
C LYS A 85 -9.23 3.34 13.95
N ASP A 86 -9.98 2.58 13.15
CA ASP A 86 -11.02 3.15 12.29
C ASP A 86 -12.11 3.82 13.12
N THR A 87 -12.54 4.98 12.64
CA THR A 87 -13.66 5.76 13.20
C THR A 87 -14.69 6.04 12.10
N ASN A 88 -15.79 6.71 12.42
CA ASN A 88 -16.77 7.13 11.43
C ASN A 88 -16.23 8.16 10.42
N GLU A 89 -15.16 8.87 10.78
CA GLU A 89 -14.57 9.96 10.00
C GLU A 89 -13.22 9.62 9.39
N LYS A 90 -12.45 8.73 10.04
CA LYS A 90 -11.13 8.30 9.59
C LYS A 90 -11.08 6.78 9.54
N PHE A 91 -10.59 6.24 8.46
CA PHE A 91 -10.36 4.81 8.29
C PHE A 91 -9.07 4.58 7.51
N VAL A 92 -8.37 3.52 7.88
CA VAL A 92 -7.09 3.11 7.30
C VAL A 92 -7.36 2.13 6.18
N LEU A 93 -6.81 2.40 4.98
CA LEU A 93 -6.97 1.52 3.81
C LEU A 93 -5.86 0.49 3.71
N GLY A 94 -4.66 0.81 4.19
CA GLY A 94 -3.50 -0.07 4.23
C GLY A 94 -2.53 0.32 5.32
N SER A 95 -1.53 -0.51 5.53
CA SER A 95 -0.37 -0.20 6.38
C SER A 95 0.82 -1.05 5.98
N ALA A 96 1.95 -0.39 5.67
CA ALA A 96 3.23 -1.04 5.58
C ALA A 96 3.79 -1.28 6.99
N PHE A 97 4.38 -2.45 7.20
CA PHE A 97 5.05 -2.76 8.45
C PHE A 97 6.27 -3.63 8.20
N ARG A 98 7.29 -3.49 9.04
CA ARG A 98 8.61 -4.07 8.75
C ARG A 98 9.13 -3.54 7.39
N ASN A 99 10.01 -4.27 6.71
CA ASN A 99 10.63 -3.83 5.42
C ASN A 99 10.11 -4.59 4.20
N THR A 100 9.26 -5.59 4.37
CA THR A 100 8.81 -6.45 3.27
C THR A 100 7.37 -6.92 3.44
N SER A 101 6.60 -6.24 4.27
CA SER A 101 5.23 -6.67 4.60
C SER A 101 4.27 -5.49 4.61
N MET A 102 3.06 -5.73 4.12
CA MET A 102 1.97 -4.77 4.21
C MET A 102 0.61 -5.46 4.29
N VAL A 103 -0.36 -4.77 4.88
CA VAL A 103 -1.76 -5.17 4.92
C VAL A 103 -2.60 -4.18 4.13
N ILE A 104 -3.59 -4.69 3.42
CA ILE A 104 -4.65 -3.93 2.74
C ILE A 104 -5.97 -4.32 3.41
N TYR A 105 -6.67 -3.36 3.97
CA TYR A 105 -7.96 -3.57 4.63
C TYR A 105 -9.08 -3.62 3.58
N GLU A 106 -9.16 -4.76 2.90
CA GLU A 106 -10.01 -4.96 1.73
C GLU A 106 -11.51 -4.77 2.04
N LYS A 107 -11.93 -5.15 3.25
CA LYS A 107 -13.30 -4.88 3.69
C LYS A 107 -13.59 -3.38 3.73
N THR A 108 -12.68 -2.57 4.29
CA THR A 108 -12.80 -1.11 4.34
C THR A 108 -12.84 -0.51 2.93
N ILE A 109 -11.97 -0.99 2.02
CA ILE A 109 -11.96 -0.56 0.62
C ILE A 109 -13.30 -0.84 -0.06
N LYS A 110 -13.88 -2.02 0.11
CA LYS A 110 -15.19 -2.38 -0.45
C LYS A 110 -16.32 -1.50 0.10
N ASP A 111 -16.33 -1.30 1.41
CA ASP A 111 -17.33 -0.46 2.07
C ASP A 111 -17.24 0.99 1.57
N PHE A 112 -16.02 1.47 1.32
CA PHE A 112 -15.78 2.80 0.77
C PHE A 112 -16.17 2.89 -0.71
N ALA A 113 -15.76 1.95 -1.55
CA ALA A 113 -16.08 1.92 -2.98
C ALA A 113 -17.60 1.87 -3.28
N ASN A 114 -18.39 1.39 -2.33
CA ASN A 114 -19.85 1.36 -2.45
C ASN A 114 -20.54 2.70 -2.14
N ARG A 115 -19.79 3.74 -1.71
CA ARG A 115 -20.36 5.06 -1.42
C ARG A 115 -20.63 5.83 -2.72
N THR A 116 -21.66 6.65 -2.71
CA THR A 116 -21.99 7.49 -3.88
C THR A 116 -20.84 8.45 -4.19
N GLY A 117 -20.37 8.46 -5.41
CA GLY A 117 -19.26 9.31 -5.87
C GLY A 117 -17.87 8.79 -5.50
N ALA A 118 -17.76 7.62 -4.87
CA ALA A 118 -16.47 7.00 -4.62
C ALA A 118 -15.81 6.50 -5.92
N PRO A 119 -14.47 6.45 -5.96
CA PRO A 119 -13.74 5.79 -7.03
C PRO A 119 -14.09 4.30 -7.13
N SER A 120 -13.76 3.68 -8.27
CA SER A 120 -13.91 2.24 -8.38
C SER A 120 -13.00 1.50 -7.38
N ARG A 121 -13.44 0.33 -6.93
CA ARG A 121 -12.67 -0.53 -6.04
C ARG A 121 -11.24 -0.76 -6.57
N ALA A 122 -11.08 -1.03 -7.86
CA ALA A 122 -9.79 -1.25 -8.49
C ALA A 122 -8.82 -0.04 -8.35
N ILE A 123 -9.36 1.18 -8.47
CA ILE A 123 -8.54 2.40 -8.29
C ILE A 123 -8.11 2.55 -6.84
N ILE A 124 -8.99 2.31 -5.87
CA ILE A 124 -8.66 2.43 -4.45
C ILE A 124 -7.63 1.37 -4.07
N GLU A 125 -7.84 0.10 -4.45
CA GLU A 125 -6.87 -0.98 -4.23
C GLU A 125 -5.49 -0.65 -4.80
N ALA A 126 -5.44 -0.21 -6.07
CA ALA A 126 -4.19 0.12 -6.73
C ALA A 126 -3.48 1.31 -6.08
N SER A 127 -4.24 2.34 -5.69
CA SER A 127 -3.68 3.51 -5.00
C SER A 127 -3.10 3.12 -3.65
N THR A 128 -3.82 2.32 -2.87
CA THR A 128 -3.36 1.83 -1.56
C THR A 128 -2.15 0.90 -1.70
N LEU A 129 -2.17 -0.07 -2.63
CA LEU A 129 -1.04 -0.95 -2.90
C LEU A 129 0.24 -0.18 -3.25
N ASN A 130 0.13 0.79 -4.16
CA ASN A 130 1.27 1.58 -4.60
C ASN A 130 1.79 2.49 -3.49
N HIS A 131 0.89 3.08 -2.68
CA HIS A 131 1.21 3.93 -1.54
C HIS A 131 1.98 3.15 -0.46
N GLU A 132 1.42 2.04 0.00
CA GLU A 132 2.08 1.19 1.01
C GLU A 132 3.42 0.65 0.52
N PHE A 133 3.52 0.36 -0.77
CA PHE A 133 4.80 -0.04 -1.34
C PHE A 133 5.81 1.14 -1.42
N GLY A 134 5.34 2.36 -1.56
CA GLY A 134 6.16 3.56 -1.43
C GLY A 134 6.84 3.64 -0.05
N HIS A 135 6.12 3.28 1.02
CA HIS A 135 6.71 3.15 2.36
C HIS A 135 7.74 2.01 2.43
N LEU A 136 7.50 0.87 1.77
CA LEU A 136 8.50 -0.22 1.68
C LEU A 136 9.73 0.17 0.84
N PHE A 137 9.60 1.08 -0.10
CA PHE A 137 10.77 1.69 -0.78
C PHE A 137 11.60 2.57 0.16
N GLY A 138 11.02 3.01 1.27
CA GLY A 138 11.64 3.92 2.22
C GLY A 138 11.41 5.40 1.89
N LEU A 139 10.47 5.71 1.00
CA LEU A 139 10.11 7.09 0.64
C LEU A 139 9.63 7.89 1.86
N VAL A 140 9.75 9.20 1.76
CA VAL A 140 9.37 10.18 2.79
C VAL A 140 9.98 9.84 4.15
N ASN A 141 11.32 9.79 4.16
CA ASN A 141 12.15 9.61 5.36
C ASN A 141 11.99 8.26 6.10
N LEU A 142 11.41 7.25 5.46
CA LEU A 142 11.30 5.90 6.04
C LEU A 142 12.48 4.97 5.70
N GLY A 143 13.62 5.53 5.25
CA GLY A 143 14.82 4.77 4.96
C GLY A 143 15.62 5.34 3.78
N ILE A 144 14.99 6.13 2.92
CA ILE A 144 15.63 6.94 1.88
C ILE A 144 15.69 8.39 2.38
N GLU A 145 16.87 9.00 2.35
CA GLU A 145 17.05 10.41 2.63
C GLU A 145 16.39 11.26 1.54
N MET A 146 15.63 12.27 1.94
CA MET A 146 14.99 13.18 1.00
C MET A 146 16.03 14.09 0.33
N VAL A 147 16.00 14.22 -0.99
CA VAL A 147 16.80 15.18 -1.77
C VAL A 147 16.36 16.62 -1.45
N SER A 148 15.05 16.78 -1.23
CA SER A 148 14.42 18.03 -0.83
C SER A 148 13.34 17.76 0.20
N GLU A 149 13.25 18.57 1.24
CA GLU A 149 12.24 18.45 2.29
C GLU A 149 10.81 18.52 1.72
N HIS A 150 10.02 17.46 1.94
CA HIS A 150 8.62 17.39 1.53
C HIS A 150 7.75 16.50 2.43
N GLU A 151 8.21 16.23 3.67
CA GLU A 151 7.48 15.49 4.68
C GLU A 151 6.57 16.41 5.52
N TYR A 152 5.42 15.92 5.95
CA TYR A 152 4.61 16.59 6.97
C TYR A 152 5.32 16.55 8.33
N THR A 153 5.53 17.74 8.93
CA THR A 153 6.25 17.90 10.22
C THR A 153 5.36 18.42 11.35
N ASP A 154 4.07 18.63 11.09
CA ASP A 154 3.14 19.34 11.99
C ASP A 154 2.55 18.50 13.13
N GLY A 155 2.97 17.26 13.31
CA GLY A 155 2.55 16.41 14.43
C GLY A 155 1.12 15.85 14.32
N ASP A 156 0.43 16.07 13.20
CA ASP A 156 -0.96 15.63 12.96
C ASP A 156 -1.11 14.13 12.66
N GLY A 157 -0.08 13.34 12.93
CA GLY A 157 -0.05 11.91 12.60
C GLY A 157 0.11 11.63 11.10
N LYS A 158 0.56 12.63 10.33
CA LYS A 158 0.81 12.53 8.89
C LYS A 158 2.30 12.37 8.56
N GLY A 159 3.15 12.19 9.56
CA GLY A 159 4.58 11.90 9.33
C GLY A 159 4.76 10.73 8.37
N ALA A 160 5.91 10.68 7.71
CA ALA A 160 6.20 9.74 6.63
C ALA A 160 5.33 9.89 5.37
N HIS A 161 4.69 11.06 5.18
CA HIS A 161 3.86 11.36 4.01
C HIS A 161 4.28 12.66 3.34
N CYS A 162 4.15 12.67 2.00
CA CYS A 162 4.47 13.82 1.16
C CYS A 162 3.46 14.95 1.31
N THR A 163 3.96 16.18 1.44
CA THR A 163 3.13 17.40 1.54
C THR A 163 2.48 17.79 0.21
N THR A 164 2.97 17.29 -0.93
CA THR A 164 2.45 17.64 -2.26
C THR A 164 1.05 17.07 -2.44
N GLN A 165 0.09 17.94 -2.68
CA GLN A 165 -1.28 17.53 -2.99
C GLN A 165 -1.31 16.74 -4.31
N GLY A 166 -1.98 15.59 -4.32
CA GLY A 166 -2.09 14.71 -5.47
C GLY A 166 -0.93 13.73 -5.66
N CYS A 167 0.13 13.85 -4.84
CA CYS A 167 1.18 12.83 -4.81
C CYS A 167 0.64 11.51 -4.26
N LEU A 168 1.10 10.40 -4.82
CA LEU A 168 0.80 9.06 -4.33
C LEU A 168 1.15 8.91 -2.83
N MET A 169 2.26 9.50 -2.36
CA MET A 169 2.69 9.44 -0.96
C MET A 169 2.01 10.47 -0.05
N ASN A 170 0.94 11.13 -0.50
CA ASN A 170 0.18 12.03 0.38
C ASN A 170 -0.69 11.23 1.36
N ALA A 171 -0.75 11.68 2.62
CA ALA A 171 -1.51 11.02 3.70
C ALA A 171 -3.00 10.76 3.39
N SER A 172 -3.59 11.51 2.47
CA SER A 172 -4.97 11.33 2.04
C SER A 172 -5.24 9.98 1.36
N ILE A 173 -4.21 9.31 0.85
CA ILE A 173 -4.32 7.98 0.24
C ILE A 173 -4.50 6.91 1.32
N GLU A 174 -3.71 6.96 2.39
CA GLU A 174 -3.80 5.99 3.48
C GLU A 174 -5.11 6.10 4.26
N PHE A 175 -5.55 7.34 4.55
CA PHE A 175 -6.67 7.60 5.46
C PHE A 175 -8.03 7.77 4.77
N GLY A 176 -8.18 7.44 3.52
CA GLY A 176 -9.46 7.41 2.80
C GLY A 176 -10.24 8.73 2.71
N SER A 177 -9.98 9.69 3.59
CA SER A 177 -10.70 10.98 3.63
C SER A 177 -10.44 11.88 2.42
N GLY A 178 -9.34 11.68 1.72
CA GLY A 178 -8.93 12.45 0.54
C GLY A 178 -8.95 11.65 -0.76
N VAL A 179 -9.23 10.34 -0.72
CA VAL A 179 -9.26 9.50 -1.94
C VAL A 179 -10.31 10.02 -2.93
N VAL A 180 -11.42 10.59 -2.45
CA VAL A 180 -12.45 11.21 -3.31
C VAL A 180 -11.91 12.43 -4.05
N ASP A 181 -11.11 13.27 -3.38
CA ASP A 181 -10.57 14.50 -3.96
C ASP A 181 -9.42 14.20 -4.93
N LEU A 182 -8.65 13.15 -4.68
CA LEU A 182 -7.52 12.73 -5.52
C LEU A 182 -7.97 12.02 -6.81
N VAL A 183 -9.13 11.39 -6.76
CA VAL A 183 -9.65 10.57 -7.87
C VAL A 183 -10.68 11.33 -8.71
N ASN A 184 -10.93 12.60 -8.45
CA ASN A 184 -11.82 13.43 -9.27
C ASN A 184 -11.32 13.58 -10.73
N GLY A 185 -11.04 12.46 -11.39
CA GLY A 185 -10.99 12.37 -12.82
C GLY A 185 -9.83 11.64 -13.50
N THR A 186 -8.79 11.16 -12.84
CA THR A 186 -7.57 10.70 -13.57
C THR A 186 -7.06 9.29 -13.26
N GLY A 187 -7.64 8.55 -12.33
CA GLY A 187 -7.18 7.19 -12.03
C GLY A 187 -6.26 7.12 -10.80
N VAL A 188 -5.34 6.17 -10.80
CA VAL A 188 -4.40 5.93 -9.69
C VAL A 188 -3.39 7.08 -9.62
N PRO A 189 -3.19 7.73 -8.45
CA PRO A 189 -2.19 8.79 -8.28
C PRO A 189 -0.77 8.30 -8.61
N GLU A 190 0.05 9.19 -9.15
CA GLU A 190 1.47 8.93 -9.40
C GLU A 190 2.33 9.60 -8.31
N LEU A 191 3.57 9.15 -8.15
CA LEU A 191 4.56 9.89 -7.35
C LEU A 191 4.80 11.26 -7.98
N ASP A 192 4.89 12.29 -7.15
CA ASP A 192 5.35 13.60 -7.60
C ASP A 192 6.86 13.60 -7.89
N GLN A 193 7.37 14.72 -8.42
CA GLN A 193 8.78 14.79 -8.78
C GLN A 193 9.72 14.69 -7.58
N LEU A 194 9.34 15.19 -6.40
CA LEU A 194 10.18 15.11 -5.19
C LEU A 194 10.37 13.66 -4.75
N CYS A 195 9.29 12.90 -4.67
CA CYS A 195 9.36 11.46 -4.37
C CYS A 195 10.11 10.65 -5.45
N ILE A 196 10.00 11.06 -6.73
CA ILE A 196 10.76 10.43 -7.82
C ILE A 196 12.26 10.73 -7.68
N ASP A 197 12.64 11.96 -7.36
CA ASP A 197 14.03 12.36 -7.17
C ASP A 197 14.67 11.58 -6.01
N ASP A 198 13.96 11.40 -4.89
CA ASP A 198 14.42 10.59 -3.75
C ASP A 198 14.64 9.13 -4.17
N LEU A 199 13.67 8.56 -4.88
CA LEU A 199 13.76 7.18 -5.34
C LEU A 199 14.94 6.97 -6.29
N GLN A 200 15.15 7.91 -7.22
CA GLN A 200 16.26 7.88 -8.18
C GLN A 200 17.61 8.08 -7.47
N PHE A 201 17.68 8.98 -6.50
CA PHE A 201 18.88 9.18 -5.67
C PHE A 201 19.27 7.88 -4.92
N ALA A 202 18.29 7.11 -4.47
CA ALA A 202 18.50 5.80 -3.83
C ALA A 202 18.74 4.64 -4.81
N GLY A 203 18.81 4.90 -6.13
CA GLY A 203 19.08 3.89 -7.16
C GLY A 203 17.84 3.26 -7.80
N GLY A 204 16.66 3.83 -7.59
CA GLY A 204 15.44 3.50 -8.35
C GLY A 204 15.40 4.12 -9.74
N LYS A 205 14.23 4.01 -10.41
CA LYS A 205 13.98 4.60 -11.75
C LYS A 205 13.19 5.87 -11.67
#